data_ff158c451096c2c47498335f22f36922
#
_entry.id   ff158c451096c2c47498335f22f36922
#
_cell.length_a   1.000
_cell.length_b   1.000
_cell.length_c   1.000
_cell.angle_alpha   90.00
_cell.angle_beta   90.00
_cell.angle_gamma   90.00
#
_symmetry.space_group_name_H-M   'P 1'
#
loop_
_entity.id
_entity.type
_entity.pdbx_description
1 polymer ?
#
loop_
_entity_poly.entity_id
_entity_poly.type
_entity_poly.pdbx_seq_one_letter_code
_entity_poly.pdbx_strand_id
1 'polypeptide(L)'
;MNATWLALTAAAAFGITAALGFWLIPLLHKLKFGQTIREVGPKWHKNKQGTPTMGGVMFILGIVIAALLCLPLCYAQLGWETPLMLSKVFGGLLMAVGFGAIGFMDDFISIRKKRNLGLTEKQKLALQFLVAGAYLLSLRLAGDDTATTIPFFGSVDLGLIYYPLAAILIVGLTNAVNFTDGIDGLCASVSMFVFAALG
;
A
#
# COMPACT_ATOMS: atom_id res chain seq x y z
N MET A 1 0.35 -18.06 15.05
CA MET A 1 1.12 -18.13 13.78
C MET A 1 2.57 -18.36 14.16
N ASN A 2 3.26 -19.37 13.60
CA ASN A 2 4.66 -19.61 13.92
C ASN A 2 5.50 -18.45 13.40
N ALA A 3 6.26 -17.79 14.26
CA ALA A 3 7.16 -16.68 13.92
C ALA A 3 8.08 -17.02 12.73
N THR A 4 8.41 -18.29 12.55
CA THR A 4 9.20 -18.79 11.42
C THR A 4 8.56 -18.53 10.05
N TRP A 5 7.25 -18.75 9.89
CA TRP A 5 6.55 -18.51 8.63
C TRP A 5 6.38 -17.02 8.32
N LEU A 6 6.17 -16.20 9.34
CA LEU A 6 6.18 -14.75 9.18
C LEU A 6 7.54 -14.26 8.67
N ALA A 7 8.62 -14.70 9.32
CA ALA A 7 9.97 -14.33 8.93
C ALA A 7 10.31 -14.80 7.51
N LEU A 8 9.90 -16.02 7.13
CA LEU A 8 10.10 -16.54 5.76
C LEU A 8 9.33 -15.73 4.72
N THR A 9 8.07 -15.39 5.01
CA THR A 9 7.24 -14.57 4.10
C THR A 9 7.82 -13.16 3.93
N ALA A 10 8.24 -12.54 5.03
CA ALA A 10 8.88 -11.24 5.00
C ALA A 10 10.21 -11.27 4.24
N ALA A 11 11.05 -12.29 4.48
CA ALA A 11 12.31 -12.48 3.74
C ALA A 11 12.08 -12.73 2.25
N ALA A 12 11.06 -13.53 1.90
CA ALA A 12 10.67 -13.76 0.51
C ALA A 12 10.20 -12.47 -0.17
N ALA A 13 9.32 -11.70 0.48
CA ALA A 13 8.83 -10.43 -0.05
C ALA A 13 9.99 -9.44 -0.26
N PHE A 14 10.90 -9.34 0.71
CA PHE A 14 12.10 -8.51 0.58
C PHE A 14 12.99 -8.96 -0.57
N GLY A 15 13.32 -10.24 -0.65
CA GLY A 15 14.20 -10.79 -1.70
C GLY A 15 13.61 -10.61 -3.09
N ILE A 16 12.32 -10.89 -3.28
CA ILE A 16 11.62 -10.71 -4.55
C ILE A 16 11.58 -9.22 -4.93
N THR A 17 11.23 -8.34 -4.00
CA THR A 17 11.20 -6.89 -4.24
C THR A 17 12.58 -6.37 -4.63
N ALA A 18 13.64 -6.79 -3.93
CA ALA A 18 15.02 -6.41 -4.25
C ALA A 18 15.43 -6.90 -5.65
N ALA A 19 15.15 -8.16 -5.98
CA ALA A 19 15.42 -8.72 -7.30
C ALA A 19 14.68 -7.99 -8.43
N LEU A 20 13.39 -7.68 -8.21
CA LEU A 20 12.59 -6.87 -9.15
C LEU A 20 13.17 -5.47 -9.32
N GLY A 21 13.72 -4.87 -8.25
CA GLY A 21 14.35 -3.56 -8.30
C GLY A 21 15.53 -3.50 -9.27
N PHE A 22 16.41 -4.51 -9.28
CA PHE A 22 17.54 -4.58 -10.21
C PHE A 22 17.11 -4.59 -11.68
N TRP A 23 15.96 -5.11 -11.98
CA TRP A 23 15.43 -5.17 -13.35
C TRP A 23 14.52 -3.99 -13.69
N LEU A 24 13.61 -3.63 -12.79
CA LEU A 24 12.58 -2.62 -13.04
C LEU A 24 13.15 -1.19 -13.06
N ILE A 25 14.08 -0.86 -12.17
CA ILE A 25 14.67 0.48 -12.11
C ILE A 25 15.37 0.86 -13.42
N PRO A 26 16.27 0.02 -14.00
CA PRO A 26 16.86 0.32 -15.30
C PRO A 26 15.82 0.39 -16.44
N LEU A 27 14.76 -0.41 -16.36
CA LEU A 27 13.67 -0.38 -17.34
C LEU A 27 12.92 0.95 -17.29
N LEU A 28 12.55 1.42 -16.10
CA LEU A 28 11.88 2.70 -15.91
C LEU A 28 12.74 3.89 -16.40
N HIS A 29 14.05 3.83 -16.17
CA HIS A 29 14.97 4.81 -16.73
C HIS A 29 14.98 4.81 -18.25
N LYS A 30 15.01 3.62 -18.89
CA LYS A 30 14.96 3.49 -20.37
C LYS A 30 13.66 4.02 -20.95
N LEU A 31 12.55 3.81 -20.27
CA LEU A 31 11.23 4.29 -20.67
C LEU A 31 11.05 5.81 -20.44
N LYS A 32 12.05 6.48 -19.87
CA LYS A 32 12.00 7.91 -19.51
C LYS A 32 10.79 8.25 -18.62
N PHE A 33 10.40 7.34 -17.76
CA PHE A 33 9.38 7.56 -16.73
C PHE A 33 10.00 8.30 -15.56
N GLY A 34 10.45 9.54 -15.81
CA GLY A 34 11.09 10.37 -14.83
C GLY A 34 10.22 11.55 -14.40
N GLN A 35 10.42 11.98 -13.17
CA GLN A 35 9.75 13.16 -12.61
C GLN A 35 10.12 14.42 -13.38
N THR A 36 9.10 15.21 -13.74
CA THR A 36 9.27 16.59 -14.19
C THR A 36 9.28 17.50 -12.97
N ILE A 37 10.41 18.14 -12.68
CA ILE A 37 10.53 19.03 -11.52
C ILE A 37 9.81 20.33 -11.82
N ARG A 38 9.06 20.84 -10.85
CA ARG A 38 8.43 22.17 -10.94
C ARG A 38 9.52 23.25 -11.01
N GLU A 39 9.34 24.23 -11.88
CA GLU A 39 10.26 25.36 -12.02
C GLU A 39 10.32 26.24 -10.74
N VAL A 40 9.26 26.19 -9.93
CA VAL A 40 9.12 26.90 -8.67
C VAL A 40 9.60 25.98 -7.55
N GLY A 41 10.91 26.02 -7.24
CA GLY A 41 11.49 25.22 -6.17
C GLY A 41 12.97 25.52 -5.96
N PRO A 42 13.57 25.03 -4.85
CA PRO A 42 15.00 25.23 -4.58
C PRO A 42 15.87 24.65 -5.70
N LYS A 43 16.95 25.34 -6.06
CA LYS A 43 17.82 24.99 -7.21
C LYS A 43 18.43 23.60 -7.13
N TRP A 44 18.61 23.03 -5.94
CA TRP A 44 19.14 21.67 -5.74
C TRP A 44 18.19 20.55 -6.15
N HIS A 45 16.87 20.82 -6.28
CA HIS A 45 15.93 19.84 -6.80
C HIS A 45 16.16 19.54 -8.30
N LYS A 46 16.80 20.43 -9.05
CA LYS A 46 17.09 20.22 -10.48
C LYS A 46 17.98 19.00 -10.73
N ASN A 47 18.83 18.63 -9.76
CA ASN A 47 19.70 17.47 -9.86
C ASN A 47 18.93 16.13 -9.82
N LYS A 48 17.65 16.14 -9.40
CA LYS A 48 16.78 14.95 -9.34
C LYS A 48 15.88 14.79 -10.59
N GLN A 49 16.07 15.64 -11.59
CA GLN A 49 15.31 15.54 -12.83
C GLN A 49 15.62 14.20 -13.53
N GLY A 50 14.57 13.44 -13.85
CA GLY A 50 14.72 12.13 -14.47
C GLY A 50 14.79 10.95 -13.48
N THR A 51 14.67 11.19 -12.16
CA THR A 51 14.50 10.10 -11.20
C THR A 51 13.25 9.29 -11.57
N PRO A 52 13.34 7.95 -11.72
CA PRO A 52 12.20 7.14 -12.10
C PRO A 52 11.05 7.27 -11.11
N THR A 53 9.85 7.45 -11.62
CA THR A 53 8.61 7.29 -10.86
C THR A 53 8.09 5.85 -11.02
N MET A 54 7.01 5.50 -10.34
CA MET A 54 6.37 4.18 -10.40
C MET A 54 7.21 3.05 -9.77
N GLY A 55 8.23 3.36 -8.97
CA GLY A 55 9.01 2.36 -8.24
C GLY A 55 8.17 1.49 -7.30
N GLY A 56 7.03 2.00 -6.83
CA GLY A 56 6.08 1.26 -6.00
C GLY A 56 5.55 -0.04 -6.62
N VAL A 57 5.59 -0.18 -7.95
CA VAL A 57 5.18 -1.42 -8.65
C VAL A 57 6.01 -2.61 -8.19
N MET A 58 7.31 -2.44 -7.93
CA MET A 58 8.15 -3.54 -7.45
C MET A 58 7.76 -4.03 -6.06
N PHE A 59 7.34 -3.13 -5.16
CA PHE A 59 6.86 -3.50 -3.82
C PHE A 59 5.55 -4.27 -3.90
N ILE A 60 4.61 -3.78 -4.69
CA ILE A 60 3.30 -4.43 -4.87
C ILE A 60 3.48 -5.83 -5.46
N LEU A 61 4.26 -5.95 -6.54
CA LEU A 61 4.53 -7.25 -7.14
C LEU A 61 5.28 -8.17 -6.17
N GLY A 62 6.28 -7.66 -5.44
CA GLY A 62 7.03 -8.43 -4.45
C GLY A 62 6.12 -8.98 -3.35
N ILE A 63 5.24 -8.16 -2.79
CA ILE A 63 4.28 -8.56 -1.76
C ILE A 63 3.27 -9.57 -2.32
N VAL A 64 2.69 -9.31 -3.49
CA VAL A 64 1.69 -10.20 -4.12
C VAL A 64 2.32 -11.56 -4.43
N ILE A 65 3.49 -11.60 -5.05
CA ILE A 65 4.18 -12.86 -5.38
C ILE A 65 4.54 -13.62 -4.10
N ALA A 66 5.10 -12.93 -3.10
CA ALA A 66 5.43 -13.56 -1.82
C ALA A 66 4.17 -14.10 -1.12
N ALA A 67 3.08 -13.35 -1.12
CA ALA A 67 1.81 -13.81 -0.59
C ALA A 67 1.32 -15.06 -1.33
N LEU A 68 1.26 -15.04 -2.65
CA LEU A 68 0.80 -16.19 -3.44
C LEU A 68 1.66 -17.44 -3.26
N LEU A 69 2.96 -17.30 -3.02
CA LEU A 69 3.86 -18.42 -2.75
C LEU A 69 3.73 -18.95 -1.33
N CYS A 70 3.59 -18.06 -0.35
CA CYS A 70 3.57 -18.44 1.06
C CYS A 70 2.19 -18.81 1.58
N LEU A 71 1.11 -18.25 1.02
CA LEU A 71 -0.27 -18.52 1.43
C LEU A 71 -0.65 -20.01 1.36
N PRO A 72 -0.34 -20.76 0.29
CA PRO A 72 -0.65 -22.19 0.24
C PRO A 72 0.09 -23.00 1.31
N LEU A 73 1.33 -22.61 1.64
CA LEU A 73 2.15 -23.25 2.67
C LEU A 73 1.60 -22.96 4.08
N CYS A 74 1.10 -21.76 4.26
CA CYS A 74 0.47 -21.33 5.52
C CYS A 74 -0.95 -21.89 5.68
N TYR A 75 -1.68 -22.12 4.58
CA TYR A 75 -3.07 -22.59 4.59
C TYR A 75 -3.24 -23.87 5.41
N ALA A 76 -2.36 -24.84 5.22
CA ALA A 76 -2.40 -26.12 5.95
C ALA A 76 -2.17 -25.97 7.47
N GLN A 77 -1.62 -24.85 7.93
CA GLN A 77 -1.26 -24.64 9.34
C GLN A 77 -2.11 -23.58 10.05
N LEU A 78 -2.78 -22.69 9.31
CA LEU A 78 -3.50 -21.53 9.87
C LEU A 78 -5.00 -21.77 10.06
N GLY A 79 -5.56 -22.90 9.60
CA GLY A 79 -6.98 -23.19 9.74
C GLY A 79 -7.88 -22.12 9.08
N TRP A 80 -7.53 -21.69 7.90
CA TRP A 80 -8.20 -20.60 7.17
C TRP A 80 -9.55 -21.00 6.58
N GLU A 81 -10.32 -21.73 7.34
CA GLU A 81 -11.60 -22.25 6.90
C GLU A 81 -12.75 -21.24 7.00
N THR A 82 -12.50 -20.08 7.61
CA THR A 82 -13.57 -19.10 7.81
C THR A 82 -13.57 -18.02 6.71
N PRO A 83 -14.78 -17.64 6.20
CA PRO A 83 -14.92 -16.55 5.24
C PRO A 83 -14.26 -15.24 5.71
N LEU A 84 -14.27 -15.00 7.02
CA LEU A 84 -13.68 -13.82 7.64
C LEU A 84 -12.16 -13.78 7.48
N MET A 85 -11.46 -14.89 7.72
CA MET A 85 -10.01 -14.95 7.53
C MET A 85 -9.61 -14.74 6.07
N LEU A 86 -10.35 -15.36 5.14
CA LEU A 86 -10.15 -15.16 3.70
C LEU A 86 -10.37 -13.69 3.31
N SER A 87 -11.44 -13.06 3.83
CA SER A 87 -11.70 -11.64 3.57
C SER A 87 -10.64 -10.72 4.17
N LYS A 88 -10.13 -11.00 5.37
CA LYS A 88 -9.04 -10.22 5.99
C LYS A 88 -7.77 -10.28 5.15
N VAL A 89 -7.36 -11.45 4.70
CA VAL A 89 -6.09 -11.63 3.98
C VAL A 89 -6.21 -11.24 2.51
N PHE A 90 -7.11 -11.86 1.77
CA PHE A 90 -7.25 -11.59 0.33
C PHE A 90 -7.88 -10.23 0.06
N GLY A 91 -8.87 -9.84 0.86
CA GLY A 91 -9.47 -8.51 0.78
C GLY A 91 -8.45 -7.41 1.09
N GLY A 92 -7.62 -7.58 2.13
CA GLY A 92 -6.52 -6.68 2.45
C GLY A 92 -5.47 -6.60 1.35
N LEU A 93 -5.10 -7.74 0.75
CA LEU A 93 -4.17 -7.78 -0.39
C LEU A 93 -4.77 -7.08 -1.62
N LEU A 94 -6.04 -7.34 -1.95
CA LEU A 94 -6.73 -6.68 -3.04
C LEU A 94 -6.87 -5.17 -2.79
N MET A 95 -7.14 -4.76 -1.55
CA MET A 95 -7.15 -3.34 -1.18
C MET A 95 -5.77 -2.71 -1.43
N ALA A 96 -4.69 -3.34 -1.00
CA ALA A 96 -3.33 -2.84 -1.23
C ALA A 96 -3.01 -2.72 -2.73
N VAL A 97 -3.39 -3.72 -3.55
CA VAL A 97 -3.26 -3.66 -5.01
C VAL A 97 -4.13 -2.55 -5.60
N GLY A 98 -5.35 -2.37 -5.11
CA GLY A 98 -6.25 -1.30 -5.54
C GLY A 98 -5.68 0.08 -5.29
N PHE A 99 -5.16 0.35 -4.08
CA PHE A 99 -4.48 1.60 -3.76
C PHE A 99 -3.22 1.79 -4.60
N GLY A 100 -2.45 0.73 -4.83
CA GLY A 100 -1.30 0.75 -5.71
C GLY A 100 -1.65 1.07 -7.16
N ALA A 101 -2.76 0.51 -7.66
CA ALA A 101 -3.26 0.82 -9.00
C ALA A 101 -3.68 2.30 -9.14
N ILE A 102 -4.29 2.88 -8.09
CA ILE A 102 -4.63 4.31 -8.06
C ILE A 102 -3.36 5.16 -8.15
N GLY A 103 -2.32 4.83 -7.37
CA GLY A 103 -1.02 5.52 -7.42
C GLY A 103 -0.35 5.37 -8.79
N PHE A 104 -0.36 4.15 -9.35
CA PHE A 104 0.15 3.90 -10.68
C PHE A 104 -0.57 4.72 -11.77
N MET A 105 -1.90 4.79 -11.72
CA MET A 105 -2.69 5.62 -12.64
C MET A 105 -2.36 7.10 -12.50
N ASP A 106 -2.19 7.59 -11.29
CA ASP A 106 -1.82 8.97 -11.00
C ASP A 106 -0.48 9.34 -11.67
N ASP A 107 0.55 8.53 -11.44
CA ASP A 107 1.87 8.70 -12.02
C ASP A 107 1.84 8.54 -13.55
N PHE A 108 1.16 7.52 -14.07
CA PHE A 108 1.08 7.26 -15.51
C PHE A 108 0.41 8.40 -16.28
N ILE A 109 -0.68 8.95 -15.75
CA ILE A 109 -1.36 10.11 -16.36
C ILE A 109 -0.46 11.34 -16.32
N SER A 110 0.25 11.56 -15.20
CA SER A 110 1.19 12.67 -15.04
C SER A 110 2.29 12.61 -16.10
N ILE A 111 2.94 11.44 -16.26
CA ILE A 111 3.99 11.22 -17.26
C ILE A 111 3.47 11.41 -18.69
N ARG A 112 2.35 10.77 -19.03
CA ARG A 112 1.78 10.82 -20.38
C ARG A 112 1.39 12.23 -20.81
N LYS A 113 0.88 13.02 -19.86
CA LYS A 113 0.48 14.42 -20.11
C LYS A 113 1.64 15.40 -19.98
N LYS A 114 2.85 14.94 -19.64
CA LYS A 114 4.04 15.77 -19.40
C LYS A 114 3.76 16.95 -18.45
N ARG A 115 2.99 16.71 -17.41
CA ARG A 115 2.63 17.72 -16.41
C ARG A 115 2.62 17.08 -15.02
N ASN A 116 2.79 17.88 -13.98
CA ASN A 116 2.84 17.43 -12.57
C ASN A 116 1.46 17.14 -11.95
N LEU A 117 0.43 16.93 -12.77
CA LEU A 117 -0.94 16.65 -12.35
C LEU A 117 -1.42 15.36 -13.01
N GLY A 118 -1.55 14.33 -12.20
CA GLY A 118 -2.14 13.04 -12.57
C GLY A 118 -3.66 13.07 -12.53
N LEU A 119 -4.24 12.31 -11.63
CA LEU A 119 -5.66 12.36 -11.28
C LEU A 119 -5.98 13.68 -10.56
N THR A 120 -7.22 14.14 -10.68
CA THR A 120 -7.66 15.24 -9.81
C THR A 120 -7.80 14.73 -8.37
N GLU A 121 -7.64 15.63 -7.39
CA GLU A 121 -7.76 15.27 -5.95
C GLU A 121 -9.09 14.58 -5.65
N LYS A 122 -10.19 15.09 -6.24
CA LYS A 122 -11.51 14.49 -6.09
C LYS A 122 -11.61 13.08 -6.67
N GLN A 123 -11.02 12.84 -7.86
CA GLN A 123 -10.98 11.52 -8.47
C GLN A 123 -10.16 10.54 -7.63
N LYS A 124 -8.99 10.99 -7.15
CA LYS A 124 -8.12 10.18 -6.30
C LYS A 124 -8.84 9.77 -5.01
N LEU A 125 -9.43 10.73 -4.31
CA LEU A 125 -10.20 10.46 -3.08
C LEU A 125 -11.40 9.55 -3.34
N ALA A 126 -12.17 9.77 -4.40
CA ALA A 126 -13.32 8.95 -4.72
C ALA A 126 -12.92 7.47 -4.97
N LEU A 127 -11.84 7.24 -5.73
CA LEU A 127 -11.32 5.89 -5.98
C LEU A 127 -10.78 5.24 -4.69
N GLN A 128 -10.11 6.00 -3.83
CA GLN A 128 -9.60 5.51 -2.55
C GLN A 128 -10.76 5.10 -1.62
N PHE A 129 -11.81 5.91 -1.51
CA PHE A 129 -12.99 5.55 -0.72
C PHE A 129 -13.75 4.37 -1.32
N LEU A 130 -13.80 4.23 -2.64
CA LEU A 130 -14.40 3.06 -3.30
C LEU A 130 -13.66 1.77 -2.92
N VAL A 131 -12.33 1.76 -2.99
CA VAL A 131 -11.50 0.59 -2.66
C VAL A 131 -11.59 0.26 -1.17
N ALA A 132 -11.47 1.27 -0.30
CA ALA A 132 -11.61 1.09 1.15
C ALA A 132 -13.02 0.59 1.52
N GLY A 133 -14.06 1.17 0.94
CA GLY A 133 -15.44 0.76 1.15
C GLY A 133 -15.73 -0.67 0.69
N ALA A 134 -15.19 -1.09 -0.46
CA ALA A 134 -15.31 -2.47 -0.95
C ALA A 134 -14.66 -3.46 0.02
N TYR A 135 -13.48 -3.14 0.55
CA TYR A 135 -12.81 -3.96 1.56
C TYR A 135 -13.63 -4.06 2.85
N LEU A 136 -14.07 -2.93 3.41
CA LEU A 136 -14.88 -2.91 4.62
C LEU A 136 -16.22 -3.64 4.46
N LEU A 137 -16.83 -3.54 3.27
CA LEU A 137 -18.03 -4.31 2.94
C LEU A 137 -17.74 -5.81 2.91
N SER A 138 -16.60 -6.22 2.35
CA SER A 138 -16.21 -7.64 2.34
C SER A 138 -16.03 -8.20 3.74
N LEU A 139 -15.45 -7.42 4.67
CA LEU A 139 -15.32 -7.81 6.08
C LEU A 139 -16.69 -7.96 6.75
N ARG A 140 -17.58 -6.99 6.55
CA ARG A 140 -18.94 -7.06 7.08
C ARG A 140 -19.70 -8.28 6.61
N LEU A 141 -19.64 -8.58 5.29
CA LEU A 141 -20.31 -9.73 4.71
C LEU A 141 -19.71 -11.06 5.20
N ALA A 142 -18.44 -11.06 5.57
CA ALA A 142 -17.75 -12.21 6.16
C ALA A 142 -18.00 -12.39 7.66
N GLY A 143 -18.77 -11.48 8.29
CA GLY A 143 -19.15 -11.58 9.70
C GLY A 143 -18.11 -10.94 10.65
N ASP A 144 -17.32 -9.99 10.20
CA ASP A 144 -16.44 -9.22 11.11
C ASP A 144 -17.28 -8.36 12.05
N ASP A 145 -16.85 -8.27 13.30
CA ASP A 145 -17.47 -7.42 14.29
C ASP A 145 -16.97 -5.97 14.18
N THR A 146 -17.64 -5.06 14.86
CA THR A 146 -17.29 -3.63 14.90
C THR A 146 -16.56 -3.26 16.19
N ALA A 147 -16.16 -4.25 16.99
CA ALA A 147 -15.42 -4.03 18.22
C ALA A 147 -13.98 -3.60 17.92
N THR A 148 -13.58 -2.49 18.50
CA THR A 148 -12.24 -1.92 18.34
C THR A 148 -11.59 -1.77 19.70
N THR A 149 -10.35 -2.23 19.82
CA THR A 149 -9.57 -2.04 21.05
C THR A 149 -8.92 -0.67 21.04
N ILE A 150 -9.37 0.20 21.94
CA ILE A 150 -8.79 1.52 22.12
C ILE A 150 -7.78 1.43 23.28
N PRO A 151 -6.49 1.80 23.07
CA PRO A 151 -5.51 1.82 24.13
C PRO A 151 -6.04 2.58 25.35
N PHE A 152 -5.85 2.05 26.53
CA PHE A 152 -6.29 2.56 27.83
C PHE A 152 -7.81 2.48 28.12
N PHE A 153 -8.68 2.33 27.10
CA PHE A 153 -10.14 2.26 27.27
C PHE A 153 -10.70 0.84 27.07
N GLY A 154 -9.90 -0.09 26.52
CA GLY A 154 -10.34 -1.45 26.27
C GLY A 154 -11.11 -1.61 24.96
N SER A 155 -11.93 -2.66 24.87
CA SER A 155 -12.72 -2.97 23.69
C SER A 155 -14.03 -2.18 23.70
N VAL A 156 -14.27 -1.43 22.63
CA VAL A 156 -15.48 -0.62 22.42
C VAL A 156 -16.12 -1.05 21.12
N ASP A 157 -17.40 -1.39 21.15
CA ASP A 157 -18.18 -1.64 19.93
C ASP A 157 -18.69 -0.32 19.35
N LEU A 158 -18.18 0.03 18.18
CA LEU A 158 -18.55 1.26 17.48
C LEU A 158 -19.79 1.11 16.59
N GLY A 159 -20.30 -0.12 16.44
CA GLY A 159 -21.45 -0.39 15.58
C GLY A 159 -21.27 0.15 14.16
N LEU A 160 -22.34 0.76 13.60
CA LEU A 160 -22.30 1.28 12.22
C LEU A 160 -21.31 2.44 12.00
N ILE A 161 -20.90 3.15 13.05
CA ILE A 161 -19.93 4.26 12.95
C ILE A 161 -18.53 3.73 12.64
N TYR A 162 -18.24 2.47 12.95
CA TYR A 162 -16.97 1.82 12.62
C TYR A 162 -16.60 1.97 11.13
N TYR A 163 -17.55 1.74 10.22
CA TYR A 163 -17.26 1.70 8.78
C TYR A 163 -16.82 3.04 8.20
N PRO A 164 -17.56 4.16 8.41
CA PRO A 164 -17.11 5.46 7.92
C PRO A 164 -15.81 5.91 8.61
N LEU A 165 -15.65 5.63 9.89
CA LEU A 165 -14.43 5.97 10.63
C LEU A 165 -13.23 5.19 10.08
N ALA A 166 -13.36 3.88 9.88
CA ALA A 166 -12.32 3.03 9.30
C ALA A 166 -11.97 3.47 7.87
N ALA A 167 -12.97 3.80 7.03
CA ALA A 167 -12.73 4.31 5.68
C ALA A 167 -11.94 5.62 5.70
N ILE A 168 -12.29 6.56 6.57
CA ILE A 168 -11.57 7.83 6.73
C ILE A 168 -10.14 7.58 7.21
N LEU A 169 -9.92 6.66 8.15
CA LEU A 169 -8.59 6.31 8.64
C LEU A 169 -7.74 5.68 7.54
N ILE A 170 -8.26 4.70 6.78
CA ILE A 170 -7.54 4.05 5.69
C ILE A 170 -7.12 5.08 4.64
N VAL A 171 -8.07 5.90 4.16
CA VAL A 171 -7.80 6.91 3.15
C VAL A 171 -6.88 8.01 3.69
N GLY A 172 -7.11 8.45 4.92
CA GLY A 172 -6.31 9.48 5.58
C GLY A 172 -4.87 9.05 5.78
N LEU A 173 -4.63 7.84 6.30
CA LEU A 173 -3.29 7.28 6.49
C LEU A 173 -2.57 7.09 5.15
N THR A 174 -3.26 6.59 4.13
CA THR A 174 -2.67 6.43 2.78
C THR A 174 -2.20 7.76 2.21
N ASN A 175 -2.99 8.82 2.35
CA ASN A 175 -2.59 10.15 1.89
C ASN A 175 -1.51 10.76 2.79
N ALA A 176 -1.53 10.53 4.09
CA ALA A 176 -0.46 10.97 5.00
C ALA A 176 0.89 10.34 4.63
N VAL A 177 0.93 9.04 4.34
CA VAL A 177 2.15 8.35 3.85
C VAL A 177 2.62 8.95 2.53
N ASN A 178 1.70 9.22 1.60
CA ASN A 178 2.04 9.85 0.33
C ASN A 178 2.64 11.27 0.51
N PHE A 179 2.18 12.05 1.49
CA PHE A 179 2.79 13.34 1.85
C PHE A 179 4.17 13.18 2.50
N THR A 180 4.37 12.12 3.28
CA THR A 180 5.66 11.83 3.92
C THR A 180 6.75 11.50 2.91
N ASP A 181 6.38 11.00 1.73
CA ASP A 181 7.31 10.65 0.64
C ASP A 181 7.79 11.87 -0.18
N GLY A 182 7.87 13.03 0.44
CA GLY A 182 8.41 14.26 -0.16
C GLY A 182 9.91 14.46 0.05
N ILE A 183 10.55 13.69 0.91
CA ILE A 183 11.98 13.79 1.26
C ILE A 183 12.63 12.42 1.13
N ASP A 184 13.80 12.35 0.47
CA ASP A 184 14.51 11.09 0.24
C ASP A 184 14.78 10.33 1.54
N GLY A 185 14.34 9.08 1.59
CA GLY A 185 14.53 8.18 2.72
C GLY A 185 13.57 8.39 3.90
N LEU A 186 12.82 9.50 3.98
CA LEU A 186 11.92 9.76 5.11
C LEU A 186 10.80 8.72 5.18
N CYS A 187 10.07 8.52 4.11
CA CYS A 187 8.98 7.54 4.07
C CYS A 187 9.50 6.13 4.36
N ALA A 188 10.60 5.73 3.75
CA ALA A 188 11.18 4.40 3.94
C ALA A 188 11.62 4.18 5.39
N SER A 189 12.32 5.14 6.02
CA SER A 189 12.78 5.00 7.40
C SER A 189 11.63 4.99 8.40
N VAL A 190 10.65 5.88 8.27
CA VAL A 190 9.47 5.90 9.13
C VAL A 190 8.68 4.59 9.00
N SER A 191 8.44 4.12 7.77
CA SER A 191 7.73 2.86 7.53
C SER A 191 8.45 1.67 8.15
N MET A 192 9.79 1.62 8.08
CA MET A 192 10.58 0.56 8.71
C MET A 192 10.35 0.49 10.22
N PHE A 193 10.38 1.64 10.92
CA PHE A 193 10.11 1.68 12.36
C PHE A 193 8.67 1.31 12.71
N VAL A 194 7.70 1.80 11.93
CA VAL A 194 6.28 1.46 12.15
C VAL A 194 6.04 -0.03 11.98
N PHE A 195 6.54 -0.64 10.91
CA PHE A 195 6.38 -2.09 10.69
C PHE A 195 7.13 -2.93 11.72
N ALA A 196 8.31 -2.50 12.17
CA ALA A 196 9.02 -3.17 13.25
C ALA A 196 8.28 -3.09 14.60
N ALA A 197 7.49 -2.04 14.83
CA ALA A 197 6.69 -1.89 16.03
C ALA A 197 5.36 -2.66 15.99
N LEU A 198 4.83 -2.93 14.79
CA LEU A 198 3.56 -3.64 14.60
C LEU A 198 3.73 -5.15 14.40
N GLY A 199 4.91 -5.63 14.04
CA GLY A 199 5.26 -7.04 13.80
C GLY A 199 5.92 -7.69 14.97
#